data_6c5ed88aa163d6cdfcb411196e7e0fe4
#
_entry.id   6c5ed88aa163d6cdfcb411196e7e0fe4
#
_cell.length_a   1.000
_cell.length_b   1.000
_cell.length_c   1.000
_cell.angle_alpha   90.00
_cell.angle_beta   90.00
_cell.angle_gamma   90.00
#
_symmetry.space_group_name_H-M   'P 1'
#
loop_
_entity.id
_entity.type
_entity.pdbx_description
1 polymer ?
#
loop_
_entity_poly.entity_id
_entity_poly.type
_entity_poly.pdbx_seq_one_letter_code
_entity_poly.pdbx_strand_id
1 'polypeptide(L)'
;MEWVCASCDYSHCERCETAQLASSALLKIPDMETTIGCPFSVLHQVQSAHPAILGMRPEQALVTSKRISKSRVFDVRPLLVIWEMTQACDLKCKHCRASAQPQRHPLELSTAEAFHLVDQVADMRVPMFVLTGGDPLKRPDLYAILEYARHRSLKTSLTPSATPLLTRDAVFELKERGLMRMALSLDGSTPELHDGFRGVTGSWERTRDAILWANEAGLPVQVNTTVSRHNLEDLDHLIELLSLLKVVLWSVFFLVPTGRGQISDLLSPEEHEGVFAKLYAASKRVRFHIKTTEGQHYRRYVLQQRAKEKDKVSSRGIAELIAQAPSGVSDGKGFVFVSHRGEVYPSGFLPLAAGNILWEPLADIYRKSPLFLKLRDLSQLKGKCGACEFADVCGGSRARAYALSGDPMAPEPCCNYISAAHERAD
;
A
#
# COMPACT_ATOMS: atom_id res chain seq x y z
N MET A 1 -0.15 -0.92 8.69
CA MET A 1 -1.03 0.05 8.01
C MET A 1 -0.84 1.36 8.73
N GLU A 2 0.07 2.16 8.22
CA GLU A 2 0.37 3.46 8.81
C GLU A 2 -0.55 4.48 8.17
N TRP A 3 -1.59 4.77 8.91
CA TRP A 3 -2.54 5.80 8.57
C TRP A 3 -1.98 7.14 8.98
N VAL A 4 -1.75 8.03 8.04
CA VAL A 4 -1.60 9.44 8.39
C VAL A 4 -3.00 9.93 8.77
N CYS A 5 -3.35 9.78 10.03
CA CYS A 5 -4.53 10.42 10.58
C CYS A 5 -4.20 11.88 10.83
N ALA A 6 -4.79 12.78 10.07
CA ALA A 6 -4.57 14.23 10.21
C ALA A 6 -5.20 14.82 11.48
N SER A 7 -5.97 14.04 12.26
CA SER A 7 -6.79 14.54 13.37
C SER A 7 -6.55 13.91 14.75
N CYS A 8 -5.54 13.04 14.93
CA CYS A 8 -5.23 12.50 16.25
C CYS A 8 -4.04 13.22 16.88
N ASP A 9 -4.32 14.04 17.86
CA ASP A 9 -3.34 14.45 18.87
C ASP A 9 -3.13 13.27 19.82
N TYR A 10 -1.89 12.83 20.02
CA TYR A 10 -1.50 11.59 20.71
C TYR A 10 -1.84 11.52 22.20
N SER A 11 -2.57 12.47 22.78
CA SER A 11 -2.86 12.53 24.19
C SER A 11 -4.23 11.99 24.65
N HIS A 12 -5.23 11.86 23.76
CA HIS A 12 -6.55 11.34 24.13
C HIS A 12 -7.25 10.64 22.95
N CYS A 13 -7.20 9.32 22.94
CA CYS A 13 -8.03 8.50 22.05
C CYS A 13 -9.08 7.75 22.88
N GLU A 14 -10.25 8.35 23.07
CA GLU A 14 -11.41 7.77 23.81
C GLU A 14 -12.33 6.87 22.96
N ARG A 15 -11.83 6.17 21.93
CA ARG A 15 -12.65 5.21 21.15
C ARG A 15 -11.91 3.92 20.84
N CYS A 16 -11.63 3.15 21.91
CA CYS A 16 -11.23 1.73 21.82
C CYS A 16 -12.25 0.85 22.60
N GLU A 17 -13.52 0.92 22.28
CA GLU A 17 -14.58 0.11 22.93
C GLU A 17 -14.95 -1.18 22.18
N THR A 18 -14.04 -1.81 21.43
CA THR A 18 -14.32 -3.10 20.78
C THR A 18 -13.26 -4.17 21.03
N ALA A 19 -12.62 -4.16 22.22
CA ALA A 19 -11.64 -5.18 22.58
C ALA A 19 -12.08 -6.11 23.73
N GLN A 20 -13.39 -6.30 23.93
CA GLN A 20 -13.89 -7.11 25.08
C GLN A 20 -14.44 -8.49 24.73
N LEU A 21 -14.09 -9.09 23.58
CA LEU A 21 -14.50 -10.46 23.26
C LEU A 21 -13.35 -11.30 22.68
N ALA A 22 -12.28 -11.49 23.45
CA ALA A 22 -11.30 -12.55 23.17
C ALA A 22 -10.50 -12.90 24.43
N SER A 23 -11.18 -13.34 25.48
CA SER A 23 -10.53 -13.87 26.67
C SER A 23 -11.11 -15.24 27.02
N SER A 24 -10.71 -16.29 26.29
CA SER A 24 -10.78 -17.67 26.77
C SER A 24 -10.01 -18.60 25.83
N ALA A 25 -8.71 -18.65 25.95
CA ALA A 25 -7.84 -19.81 25.66
C ALA A 25 -6.37 -19.35 25.64
N LEU A 26 -5.77 -19.20 26.83
CA LEU A 26 -4.30 -19.15 26.94
C LEU A 26 -3.86 -20.01 28.12
N LEU A 27 -3.08 -21.02 27.78
CA LEU A 27 -2.36 -21.88 28.71
C LEU A 27 -1.40 -21.03 29.57
N LYS A 28 -1.34 -21.38 30.87
CA LYS A 28 -0.57 -20.74 31.92
C LYS A 28 0.93 -20.75 31.63
N ILE A 29 1.51 -19.55 31.61
CA ILE A 29 2.92 -19.30 31.86
C ILE A 29 2.96 -18.36 33.07
N PRO A 30 3.76 -18.61 34.10
CA PRO A 30 3.77 -17.80 35.32
C PRO A 30 4.51 -16.48 35.10
N ASP A 31 3.99 -15.44 35.76
CA ASP A 31 4.58 -14.14 36.05
C ASP A 31 5.02 -13.22 34.88
N MET A 32 4.05 -12.53 34.32
CA MET A 32 4.22 -11.16 33.82
C MET A 32 2.90 -10.40 33.93
N GLU A 33 2.88 -9.33 34.69
CA GLU A 33 1.71 -8.44 34.82
C GLU A 33 1.26 -7.88 33.50
N THR A 34 -0.01 -8.12 33.18
CA THR A 34 -0.67 -7.71 31.95
C THR A 34 -1.07 -6.25 32.00
N THR A 35 -0.36 -5.42 31.26
CA THR A 35 -0.92 -4.15 30.76
C THR A 35 -1.28 -4.36 29.30
N ILE A 36 -2.57 -4.50 29.00
CA ILE A 36 -3.08 -4.57 27.64
C ILE A 36 -3.04 -3.14 27.08
N GLY A 37 -1.92 -2.80 26.44
CA GLY A 37 -1.74 -1.58 25.67
C GLY A 37 -1.92 -1.87 24.17
N CYS A 38 -2.33 -0.85 23.42
CA CYS A 38 -2.40 -0.78 21.97
C CYS A 38 -1.24 -1.55 21.30
N PRO A 39 -1.40 -2.24 20.15
CA PRO A 39 -0.36 -3.08 19.52
C PRO A 39 0.97 -2.38 19.20
N PHE A 40 1.11 -1.11 19.52
CA PHE A 40 2.34 -0.32 19.43
C PHE A 40 3.26 -0.38 20.66
N SER A 41 2.84 -0.95 21.79
CA SER A 41 3.65 -1.03 23.01
C SER A 41 4.75 -2.11 22.98
N VAL A 42 4.75 -3.01 22.01
CA VAL A 42 5.78 -4.07 21.85
C VAL A 42 7.14 -3.51 21.37
N LEU A 43 7.21 -2.24 20.98
CA LEU A 43 8.46 -1.59 20.51
C LEU A 43 9.36 -1.06 21.66
N HIS A 44 8.95 -1.17 22.92
CA HIS A 44 9.70 -0.58 24.03
C HIS A 44 10.68 -1.53 24.76
N GLN A 45 10.76 -2.82 24.40
CA GLN A 45 11.56 -3.81 25.16
C GLN A 45 12.81 -4.35 24.45
N VAL A 46 13.41 -3.63 23.50
CA VAL A 46 14.76 -3.98 23.01
C VAL A 46 15.70 -2.81 23.24
N GLN A 47 15.99 -2.56 24.52
CA GLN A 47 17.06 -1.66 24.93
C GLN A 47 18.10 -2.46 25.72
N SER A 48 19.14 -2.97 25.05
CA SER A 48 20.48 -3.10 25.61
C SER A 48 21.48 -3.60 24.57
N ALA A 49 22.02 -2.71 23.77
CA ALA A 49 23.34 -2.88 23.17
C ALA A 49 24.16 -1.63 23.52
N HIS A 50 25.28 -1.83 24.20
CA HIS A 50 26.12 -0.77 24.74
C HIS A 50 26.73 0.10 23.64
N PRO A 51 26.68 1.46 23.74
CA PRO A 51 27.14 2.40 22.69
C PRO A 51 28.64 2.45 22.42
N ALA A 52 29.44 1.72 23.19
CA ALA A 52 30.90 1.85 23.19
C ALA A 52 31.65 1.21 21.99
N ILE A 53 30.95 0.56 21.06
CA ILE A 53 31.61 -0.23 19.99
C ILE A 53 31.89 0.55 18.70
N LEU A 54 31.36 1.76 18.51
CA LEU A 54 31.43 2.47 17.23
C LEU A 54 32.02 3.90 17.25
N GLY A 55 32.62 4.34 18.34
CA GLY A 55 33.29 5.67 18.39
C GLY A 55 32.35 6.88 18.09
N MET A 56 31.05 6.70 18.15
CA MET A 56 30.03 7.74 17.87
C MET A 56 29.63 8.45 19.17
N ARG A 57 29.35 9.77 19.07
CA ARG A 57 28.78 10.51 20.20
C ARG A 57 27.42 9.90 20.60
N PRO A 58 27.05 9.92 21.89
CA PRO A 58 25.80 9.29 22.38
C PRO A 58 24.53 9.73 21.63
N GLU A 59 24.44 10.98 21.20
CA GLU A 59 23.31 11.53 20.44
C GLU A 59 23.22 10.95 19.01
N GLN A 60 24.36 10.70 18.36
CA GLN A 60 24.42 10.09 17.03
C GLN A 60 24.11 8.59 17.09
N ALA A 61 24.56 7.90 18.13
CA ALA A 61 24.26 6.49 18.37
C ALA A 61 22.76 6.27 18.64
N LEU A 62 22.09 7.20 19.35
CA LEU A 62 20.66 7.10 19.67
C LEU A 62 19.79 7.27 18.41
N VAL A 63 20.14 8.21 17.53
CA VAL A 63 19.46 8.43 16.25
C VAL A 63 19.68 7.25 15.31
N THR A 64 20.89 6.73 15.25
CA THR A 64 21.23 5.59 14.38
C THR A 64 20.59 4.29 14.88
N SER A 65 20.56 4.04 16.20
CA SER A 65 19.94 2.84 16.77
C SER A 65 18.41 2.85 16.63
N LYS A 66 17.75 4.01 16.78
CA LYS A 66 16.31 4.16 16.49
C LYS A 66 15.99 3.97 15.00
N ARG A 67 16.84 4.44 14.08
CA ARG A 67 16.69 4.20 12.64
C ARG A 67 16.85 2.70 12.30
N ILE A 68 17.85 2.03 12.87
CA ILE A 68 18.10 0.60 12.65
C ILE A 68 16.91 -0.25 13.14
N SER A 69 16.30 0.09 14.28
CA SER A 69 15.16 -0.67 14.81
C SER A 69 13.89 -0.51 13.97
N LYS A 70 13.63 0.67 13.39
CA LYS A 70 12.44 0.94 12.55
C LYS A 70 12.50 0.22 11.20
N SER A 71 13.68 0.10 10.58
CA SER A 71 13.84 -0.57 9.29
C SER A 71 13.69 -2.10 9.41
N ARG A 72 14.12 -2.70 10.51
CA ARG A 72 14.12 -4.16 10.72
C ARG A 72 12.75 -4.83 10.72
N VAL A 73 11.66 -4.12 10.99
CA VAL A 73 10.32 -4.72 10.94
C VAL A 73 9.98 -5.25 9.54
N PHE A 74 10.39 -4.52 8.49
CA PHE A 74 10.16 -4.93 7.10
C PHE A 74 11.17 -5.97 6.59
N ASP A 75 12.26 -6.23 7.33
CA ASP A 75 13.20 -7.31 6.97
C ASP A 75 12.64 -8.69 7.32
N VAL A 76 11.77 -8.76 8.32
CA VAL A 76 11.22 -10.02 8.82
C VAL A 76 9.95 -10.45 8.08
N ARG A 77 9.03 -9.51 7.85
CA ARG A 77 7.73 -9.77 7.20
C ARG A 77 7.19 -8.53 6.50
N PRO A 78 6.42 -8.71 5.41
CA PRO A 78 5.69 -7.61 4.80
C PRO A 78 4.49 -7.20 5.67
N LEU A 79 4.04 -5.96 5.52
CA LEU A 79 2.73 -5.50 6.01
C LEU A 79 1.61 -5.99 5.12
N LEU A 80 1.90 -6.17 3.85
CA LEU A 80 0.92 -6.39 2.81
C LEU A 80 1.44 -7.42 1.81
N VAL A 81 0.69 -8.50 1.60
CA VAL A 81 0.84 -9.40 0.46
C VAL A 81 -0.36 -9.18 -0.45
N ILE A 82 -0.10 -8.92 -1.72
CA ILE A 82 -1.11 -8.79 -2.76
C ILE A 82 -0.96 -9.98 -3.70
N TRP A 83 -2.04 -10.70 -3.95
CA TRP A 83 -2.08 -11.79 -4.90
C TRP A 83 -3.00 -11.44 -6.08
N GLU A 84 -2.42 -11.41 -7.28
CA GLU A 84 -3.16 -11.38 -8.53
C GLU A 84 -3.70 -12.79 -8.80
N MET A 85 -4.94 -13.05 -8.41
CA MET A 85 -5.54 -14.37 -8.47
C MET A 85 -5.75 -14.88 -9.90
N THR A 86 -5.97 -13.95 -10.83
CA THR A 86 -6.24 -14.22 -12.25
C THR A 86 -5.90 -13.00 -13.10
N GLN A 87 -5.56 -13.21 -14.37
CA GLN A 87 -5.51 -12.13 -15.37
C GLN A 87 -6.84 -11.91 -16.11
N ALA A 88 -7.83 -12.78 -15.90
CA ALA A 88 -9.12 -12.67 -16.57
C ALA A 88 -9.88 -11.42 -16.12
N CYS A 89 -10.36 -10.61 -17.08
CA CYS A 89 -11.16 -9.42 -16.80
C CYS A 89 -11.94 -9.01 -18.05
N ASP A 90 -13.16 -8.50 -17.87
CA ASP A 90 -13.97 -7.98 -18.97
C ASP A 90 -13.77 -6.48 -19.22
N LEU A 91 -13.03 -5.79 -18.33
CA LEU A 91 -12.67 -4.39 -18.53
C LEU A 91 -11.45 -4.25 -19.48
N LYS A 92 -11.39 -3.11 -20.18
CA LYS A 92 -10.33 -2.78 -21.15
C LYS A 92 -9.54 -1.52 -20.73
N CYS A 93 -9.26 -1.39 -19.42
CA CYS A 93 -8.63 -0.20 -18.85
C CYS A 93 -7.36 0.21 -19.58
N LYS A 94 -7.22 1.52 -19.90
CA LYS A 94 -6.06 2.08 -20.59
C LYS A 94 -4.75 1.93 -19.82
N HIS A 95 -4.84 1.96 -18.49
CA HIS A 95 -3.70 1.88 -17.55
C HIS A 95 -3.49 0.49 -16.94
N CYS A 96 -4.12 -0.55 -17.51
CA CYS A 96 -4.09 -1.88 -16.87
C CYS A 96 -2.68 -2.43 -16.75
N ARG A 97 -2.19 -2.49 -15.49
CA ARG A 97 -0.90 -3.07 -15.13
C ARG A 97 -0.75 -4.53 -15.58
N ALA A 98 -1.81 -5.33 -15.35
CA ALA A 98 -1.81 -6.77 -15.65
C ALA A 98 -1.94 -7.08 -17.14
N SER A 99 -2.23 -6.08 -18.00
CA SER A 99 -2.60 -6.34 -19.40
C SER A 99 -3.70 -7.41 -19.50
N ALA A 100 -4.72 -7.28 -18.64
CA ALA A 100 -5.76 -8.28 -18.44
C ALA A 100 -6.39 -8.78 -19.73
N GLN A 101 -6.75 -10.07 -19.75
CA GLN A 101 -7.32 -10.82 -20.88
C GLN A 101 -8.75 -11.26 -20.52
N PRO A 102 -9.63 -11.53 -21.50
CA PRO A 102 -11.00 -11.98 -21.22
C PRO A 102 -11.06 -13.33 -20.53
N GLN A 103 -10.09 -14.21 -20.77
CA GLN A 103 -10.05 -15.60 -20.29
C GLN A 103 -8.93 -15.79 -19.27
N ARG A 104 -9.12 -16.79 -18.40
CA ARG A 104 -8.11 -17.22 -17.44
C ARG A 104 -6.90 -17.82 -18.12
N HIS A 105 -5.74 -17.56 -17.56
CA HIS A 105 -4.49 -18.16 -18.04
C HIS A 105 -4.45 -19.65 -17.62
N PRO A 106 -4.08 -20.59 -18.50
CA PRO A 106 -4.07 -22.02 -18.17
C PRO A 106 -3.09 -22.42 -17.04
N LEU A 107 -2.07 -21.62 -16.79
CA LEU A 107 -1.09 -21.81 -15.72
C LEU A 107 -1.39 -20.97 -14.47
N GLU A 108 -2.63 -20.55 -14.27
CA GLU A 108 -3.02 -19.95 -12.98
C GLU A 108 -2.92 -20.98 -11.86
N LEU A 109 -2.51 -20.55 -10.67
CA LEU A 109 -2.48 -21.42 -9.50
C LEU A 109 -3.79 -22.18 -9.36
N SER A 110 -3.71 -23.50 -9.21
CA SER A 110 -4.84 -24.35 -8.85
C SER A 110 -5.39 -24.00 -7.48
N THR A 111 -6.54 -24.54 -7.11
CA THR A 111 -7.12 -24.33 -5.77
C THR A 111 -6.20 -24.82 -4.66
N ALA A 112 -5.53 -25.97 -4.87
CA ALA A 112 -4.58 -26.51 -3.89
C ALA A 112 -3.35 -25.62 -3.71
N GLU A 113 -2.77 -25.11 -4.80
CA GLU A 113 -1.66 -24.15 -4.77
C GLU A 113 -2.08 -22.81 -4.18
N ALA A 114 -3.32 -22.37 -4.41
CA ALA A 114 -3.89 -21.18 -3.79
C ALA A 114 -3.99 -21.34 -2.25
N PHE A 115 -4.45 -22.50 -1.76
CA PHE A 115 -4.47 -22.79 -0.33
C PHE A 115 -3.05 -22.83 0.25
N HIS A 116 -2.10 -23.41 -0.48
CA HIS A 116 -0.70 -23.38 -0.05
C HIS A 116 -0.14 -21.94 0.05
N LEU A 117 -0.50 -21.05 -0.88
CA LEU A 117 -0.13 -19.62 -0.76
C LEU A 117 -0.78 -18.99 0.49
N VAL A 118 -2.05 -19.27 0.75
CA VAL A 118 -2.76 -18.79 1.95
C VAL A 118 -2.03 -19.24 3.21
N ASP A 119 -1.59 -20.50 3.29
CA ASP A 119 -0.81 -21.03 4.41
C ASP A 119 0.50 -20.26 4.61
N GLN A 120 1.27 -20.07 3.54
CA GLN A 120 2.53 -19.33 3.59
C GLN A 120 2.34 -17.89 4.09
N VAL A 121 1.28 -17.20 3.62
CA VAL A 121 0.95 -15.84 4.06
C VAL A 121 0.53 -15.80 5.53
N ALA A 122 -0.24 -16.79 5.98
CA ALA A 122 -0.68 -16.92 7.37
C ALA A 122 0.50 -17.20 8.31
N ASP A 123 1.41 -18.10 7.93
CA ASP A 123 2.61 -18.44 8.72
C ASP A 123 3.57 -17.25 8.87
N MET A 124 3.62 -16.37 7.88
CA MET A 124 4.34 -15.10 7.97
C MET A 124 3.63 -14.07 8.88
N ARG A 125 2.41 -14.35 9.35
CA ARG A 125 1.58 -13.42 10.15
C ARG A 125 1.43 -12.05 9.48
N VAL A 126 1.15 -12.07 8.18
CA VAL A 126 0.98 -10.84 7.39
C VAL A 126 -0.27 -10.10 7.87
N PRO A 127 -0.19 -8.79 8.20
CA PRO A 127 -1.33 -8.03 8.70
C PRO A 127 -2.51 -7.92 7.73
N MET A 128 -2.25 -7.92 6.41
CA MET A 128 -3.29 -7.80 5.39
C MET A 128 -2.93 -8.62 4.15
N PHE A 129 -3.85 -9.47 3.72
CA PHE A 129 -3.79 -10.19 2.46
C PHE A 129 -4.80 -9.61 1.47
N VAL A 130 -4.33 -9.15 0.32
CA VAL A 130 -5.17 -8.53 -0.71
C VAL A 130 -5.31 -9.47 -1.89
N LEU A 131 -6.54 -9.82 -2.17
CA LEU A 131 -6.94 -10.61 -3.33
C LEU A 131 -7.30 -9.64 -4.45
N THR A 132 -6.59 -9.71 -5.57
CA THR A 132 -6.80 -8.86 -6.74
C THR A 132 -6.68 -9.70 -8.02
N GLY A 133 -6.60 -9.04 -9.16
CA GLY A 133 -6.37 -9.72 -10.43
C GLY A 133 -6.71 -8.81 -11.60
N GLY A 134 -7.15 -9.43 -12.66
CA GLY A 134 -8.05 -8.82 -13.61
C GLY A 134 -9.38 -8.58 -12.92
N ASP A 135 -10.20 -9.65 -12.80
CA ASP A 135 -11.40 -9.66 -11.96
C ASP A 135 -11.42 -10.95 -11.14
N PRO A 136 -11.18 -10.88 -9.81
CA PRO A 136 -11.20 -12.06 -8.94
C PRO A 136 -12.50 -12.87 -9.00
N LEU A 137 -13.64 -12.23 -9.32
CA LEU A 137 -14.93 -12.90 -9.47
C LEU A 137 -14.97 -13.88 -10.66
N LYS A 138 -14.00 -13.82 -11.56
CA LYS A 138 -13.84 -14.82 -12.64
C LYS A 138 -13.20 -16.13 -12.17
N ARG A 139 -12.69 -16.19 -10.93
CA ARG A 139 -12.20 -17.44 -10.34
C ARG A 139 -13.35 -18.21 -9.69
N PRO A 140 -13.64 -19.45 -10.13
CA PRO A 140 -14.76 -20.23 -9.56
C PRO A 140 -14.54 -20.64 -8.11
N ASP A 141 -13.29 -20.71 -7.65
CA ASP A 141 -12.88 -21.08 -6.31
C ASP A 141 -12.65 -19.88 -5.36
N LEU A 142 -13.00 -18.65 -5.79
CA LEU A 142 -12.78 -17.42 -4.99
C LEU A 142 -13.36 -17.53 -3.58
N TYR A 143 -14.62 -17.98 -3.48
CA TYR A 143 -15.30 -18.07 -2.19
C TYR A 143 -14.68 -19.11 -1.26
N ALA A 144 -14.24 -20.27 -1.82
CA ALA A 144 -13.52 -21.29 -1.05
C ALA A 144 -12.16 -20.76 -0.54
N ILE A 145 -11.43 -20.02 -1.38
CA ILE A 145 -10.15 -19.40 -0.99
C ILE A 145 -10.36 -18.35 0.11
N LEU A 146 -11.40 -17.53 0.00
CA LEU A 146 -11.71 -16.50 0.99
C LEU A 146 -12.07 -17.14 2.35
N GLU A 147 -12.89 -18.19 2.33
CA GLU A 147 -13.25 -18.95 3.52
C GLU A 147 -12.05 -19.65 4.15
N TYR A 148 -11.18 -20.26 3.35
CA TYR A 148 -9.95 -20.85 3.83
C TYR A 148 -9.02 -19.81 4.47
N ALA A 149 -8.85 -18.65 3.86
CA ALA A 149 -8.08 -17.54 4.43
C ALA A 149 -8.66 -17.08 5.78
N ARG A 150 -10.00 -17.03 5.92
CA ARG A 150 -10.67 -16.74 7.18
C ARG A 150 -10.36 -17.81 8.24
N HIS A 151 -10.39 -19.08 7.91
CA HIS A 151 -10.02 -20.19 8.81
C HIS A 151 -8.55 -20.08 9.26
N ARG A 152 -7.66 -19.58 8.42
CA ARG A 152 -6.27 -19.29 8.76
C ARG A 152 -6.09 -17.93 9.48
N SER A 153 -7.20 -17.28 9.91
CA SER A 153 -7.22 -16.00 10.61
C SER A 153 -6.56 -14.83 9.83
N LEU A 154 -6.51 -14.91 8.50
CA LEU A 154 -6.03 -13.84 7.67
C LEU A 154 -7.08 -12.74 7.51
N LYS A 155 -6.64 -11.49 7.66
CA LYS A 155 -7.44 -10.33 7.28
C LYS A 155 -7.35 -10.14 5.77
N THR A 156 -8.48 -10.32 5.09
CA THR A 156 -8.54 -10.24 3.63
C THR A 156 -9.20 -8.98 3.13
N SER A 157 -8.69 -8.44 2.02
CA SER A 157 -9.33 -7.40 1.22
C SER A 157 -9.44 -7.91 -0.22
N LEU A 158 -10.54 -7.64 -0.90
CA LEU A 158 -10.75 -8.00 -2.29
C LEU A 158 -10.82 -6.75 -3.17
N THR A 159 -10.19 -6.81 -4.34
CA THR A 159 -10.27 -5.75 -5.36
C THR A 159 -10.94 -6.31 -6.62
N PRO A 160 -12.28 -6.44 -6.64
CA PRO A 160 -13.00 -6.90 -7.81
C PRO A 160 -13.08 -5.79 -8.87
N SER A 161 -13.29 -6.19 -10.10
CA SER A 161 -13.69 -5.27 -11.16
C SER A 161 -15.21 -5.06 -11.13
N ALA A 162 -15.66 -3.84 -11.46
CA ALA A 162 -17.09 -3.55 -11.54
C ALA A 162 -17.68 -4.09 -12.85
N THR A 163 -17.69 -5.41 -12.98
CA THR A 163 -18.29 -6.18 -14.10
C THR A 163 -19.71 -6.64 -13.71
N PRO A 164 -20.50 -7.20 -14.64
CA PRO A 164 -21.79 -7.79 -14.31
C PRO A 164 -21.74 -8.93 -13.28
N LEU A 165 -20.55 -9.51 -12.99
CA LEU A 165 -20.37 -10.51 -11.95
C LEU A 165 -20.47 -9.93 -10.53
N LEU A 166 -20.17 -8.65 -10.35
CA LEU A 166 -20.27 -7.96 -9.07
C LEU A 166 -21.71 -7.51 -8.84
N THR A 167 -22.57 -8.42 -8.45
CA THR A 167 -23.97 -8.19 -8.10
C THR A 167 -24.12 -7.82 -6.63
N ARG A 168 -25.32 -7.35 -6.24
CA ARG A 168 -25.65 -7.11 -4.82
C ARG A 168 -25.45 -8.38 -4.00
N ASP A 169 -25.96 -9.52 -4.47
CA ASP A 169 -25.85 -10.81 -3.76
C ASP A 169 -24.40 -11.25 -3.62
N ALA A 170 -23.57 -11.05 -4.65
CA ALA A 170 -22.12 -11.33 -4.56
C ALA A 170 -21.45 -10.49 -3.47
N VAL A 171 -21.81 -9.22 -3.33
CA VAL A 171 -21.26 -8.33 -2.29
C VAL A 171 -21.64 -8.81 -0.89
N PHE A 172 -22.89 -9.23 -0.68
CA PHE A 172 -23.36 -9.75 0.59
C PHE A 172 -22.69 -11.09 0.90
N GLU A 173 -22.59 -12.02 -0.07
CA GLU A 173 -21.90 -13.30 0.11
C GLU A 173 -20.41 -13.10 0.46
N LEU A 174 -19.71 -12.19 -0.20
CA LEU A 174 -18.31 -11.85 0.13
C LEU A 174 -18.18 -11.41 1.60
N LYS A 175 -19.12 -10.59 2.09
CA LYS A 175 -19.15 -10.14 3.48
C LYS A 175 -19.38 -11.30 4.45
N GLU A 176 -20.32 -12.18 4.17
CA GLU A 176 -20.64 -13.37 4.98
C GLU A 176 -19.46 -14.35 5.05
N ARG A 177 -18.72 -14.49 3.96
CA ARG A 177 -17.49 -15.31 3.89
C ARG A 177 -16.31 -14.70 4.63
N GLY A 178 -16.46 -13.51 5.23
CA GLY A 178 -15.46 -12.89 6.09
C GLY A 178 -14.55 -11.88 5.41
N LEU A 179 -14.93 -11.37 4.23
CA LEU A 179 -14.22 -10.27 3.62
C LEU A 179 -14.24 -9.04 4.54
N MET A 180 -13.06 -8.49 4.87
CA MET A 180 -12.95 -7.35 5.78
C MET A 180 -13.08 -6.00 5.08
N ARG A 181 -12.72 -5.91 3.80
CA ARG A 181 -12.78 -4.68 3.01
C ARG A 181 -12.88 -5.01 1.54
N MET A 182 -13.69 -4.24 0.83
CA MET A 182 -13.72 -4.25 -0.63
C MET A 182 -13.03 -2.99 -1.17
N ALA A 183 -12.16 -3.16 -2.16
CA ALA A 183 -11.51 -2.05 -2.85
C ALA A 183 -12.05 -1.96 -4.28
N LEU A 184 -12.71 -0.86 -4.60
CA LEU A 184 -13.27 -0.61 -5.93
C LEU A 184 -12.50 0.49 -6.63
N SER A 185 -12.42 0.41 -7.94
CA SER A 185 -11.73 1.43 -8.72
C SER A 185 -12.71 2.46 -9.24
N LEU A 186 -12.42 3.75 -8.99
CA LEU A 186 -13.19 4.88 -9.53
C LEU A 186 -12.20 5.97 -9.98
N ASP A 187 -12.10 6.17 -11.31
CA ASP A 187 -11.09 7.05 -11.91
C ASP A 187 -11.68 8.32 -12.53
N GLY A 188 -12.97 8.57 -12.35
CA GLY A 188 -13.66 9.77 -12.78
C GLY A 188 -14.91 10.01 -11.97
N SER A 189 -15.26 11.27 -11.74
CA SER A 189 -16.48 11.66 -11.04
C SER A 189 -17.73 11.47 -11.89
N THR A 190 -17.56 11.35 -13.21
CA THR A 190 -18.63 11.14 -14.18
C THR A 190 -18.47 9.84 -14.97
N PRO A 191 -19.58 9.30 -15.53
CA PRO A 191 -19.51 8.12 -16.41
C PRO A 191 -18.53 8.29 -17.57
N GLU A 192 -18.51 9.44 -18.22
CA GLU A 192 -17.68 9.69 -19.41
C GLU A 192 -16.19 9.55 -19.08
N LEU A 193 -15.74 10.13 -17.98
CA LEU A 193 -14.35 10.06 -17.54
C LEU A 193 -13.98 8.65 -17.10
N HIS A 194 -14.78 8.03 -16.26
CA HIS A 194 -14.48 6.71 -15.72
C HIS A 194 -14.53 5.63 -16.80
N ASP A 195 -15.65 5.55 -17.53
CA ASP A 195 -15.87 4.52 -18.56
C ASP A 195 -14.86 4.67 -19.70
N GLY A 196 -14.55 5.91 -20.10
CA GLY A 196 -13.51 6.20 -21.07
C GLY A 196 -12.12 5.71 -20.67
N PHE A 197 -11.81 5.68 -19.36
CA PHE A 197 -10.55 5.18 -18.81
C PHE A 197 -10.58 3.66 -18.58
N ARG A 198 -11.73 3.11 -18.16
CA ARG A 198 -11.95 1.66 -17.97
C ARG A 198 -12.23 0.90 -19.27
N GLY A 199 -12.59 1.62 -20.34
CA GLY A 199 -12.84 1.08 -21.67
C GLY A 199 -14.12 0.25 -21.77
N VAL A 200 -15.09 0.44 -20.87
CA VAL A 200 -16.39 -0.26 -20.84
C VAL A 200 -17.48 0.67 -20.31
N THR A 201 -18.46 0.94 -21.14
CA THR A 201 -19.64 1.74 -20.78
C THR A 201 -20.45 1.09 -19.66
N GLY A 202 -20.93 1.91 -18.74
CA GLY A 202 -21.71 1.48 -17.57
C GLY A 202 -20.84 0.92 -16.43
N SER A 203 -19.50 1.04 -16.51
CA SER A 203 -18.63 0.63 -15.42
C SER A 203 -18.70 1.61 -14.24
N TRP A 204 -18.97 2.88 -14.49
CA TRP A 204 -19.15 3.89 -13.45
C TRP A 204 -20.38 3.59 -12.58
N GLU A 205 -21.54 3.36 -13.21
CA GLU A 205 -22.79 3.05 -12.51
C GLU A 205 -22.63 1.77 -11.67
N ARG A 206 -22.05 0.72 -12.24
CA ARG A 206 -21.78 -0.54 -11.52
C ARG A 206 -20.83 -0.34 -10.34
N THR A 207 -19.81 0.50 -10.49
CA THR A 207 -18.88 0.83 -9.38
C THR A 207 -19.62 1.56 -8.27
N ARG A 208 -20.42 2.59 -8.62
CA ARG A 208 -21.25 3.33 -7.66
C ARG A 208 -22.20 2.38 -6.92
N ASP A 209 -22.93 1.56 -7.65
CA ASP A 209 -23.93 0.64 -7.07
C ASP A 209 -23.26 -0.40 -6.16
N ALA A 210 -22.08 -0.94 -6.55
CA ALA A 210 -21.31 -1.83 -5.71
C ALA A 210 -20.82 -1.17 -4.41
N ILE A 211 -20.47 0.13 -4.44
CA ILE A 211 -20.15 0.90 -3.22
C ILE A 211 -21.38 1.02 -2.32
N LEU A 212 -22.55 1.29 -2.88
CA LEU A 212 -23.80 1.40 -2.13
C LEU A 212 -24.20 0.06 -1.50
N TRP A 213 -24.12 -1.05 -2.24
CA TRP A 213 -24.36 -2.40 -1.72
C TRP A 213 -23.39 -2.80 -0.62
N ALA A 214 -22.11 -2.45 -0.76
CA ALA A 214 -21.12 -2.71 0.27
C ALA A 214 -21.41 -1.92 1.56
N ASN A 215 -21.82 -0.64 1.44
CA ASN A 215 -22.26 0.16 2.59
C ASN A 215 -23.50 -0.46 3.25
N GLU A 216 -24.47 -0.93 2.47
CA GLU A 216 -25.66 -1.63 2.96
C GLU A 216 -25.30 -2.91 3.72
N ALA A 217 -24.36 -3.71 3.19
CA ALA A 217 -23.82 -4.91 3.82
C ALA A 217 -22.92 -4.63 5.05
N GLY A 218 -22.65 -3.38 5.38
CA GLY A 218 -21.67 -3.02 6.40
C GLY A 218 -20.24 -3.48 6.07
N LEU A 219 -19.90 -3.57 4.78
CA LEU A 219 -18.58 -3.91 4.28
C LEU A 219 -17.79 -2.63 3.98
N PRO A 220 -16.71 -2.31 4.71
CA PRO A 220 -15.93 -1.10 4.48
C PRO A 220 -15.41 -1.01 3.05
N VAL A 221 -15.56 0.15 2.41
CA VAL A 221 -15.12 0.37 1.02
C VAL A 221 -13.88 1.23 0.97
N GLN A 222 -12.87 0.73 0.24
CA GLN A 222 -11.75 1.51 -0.26
C GLN A 222 -12.03 1.88 -1.71
N VAL A 223 -11.76 3.12 -2.10
CA VAL A 223 -11.72 3.48 -3.52
C VAL A 223 -10.28 3.64 -3.97
N ASN A 224 -9.96 3.08 -5.13
CA ASN A 224 -8.69 3.23 -5.82
C ASN A 224 -8.88 4.15 -7.03
N THR A 225 -8.08 5.20 -7.14
CA THR A 225 -8.05 6.10 -8.29
C THR A 225 -6.65 6.16 -8.85
N THR A 226 -6.46 5.88 -10.14
CA THR A 226 -5.18 6.08 -10.81
C THR A 226 -5.14 7.48 -11.40
N VAL A 227 -4.37 8.36 -10.79
CA VAL A 227 -4.19 9.73 -11.25
C VAL A 227 -3.22 9.76 -12.42
N SER A 228 -3.65 10.42 -13.48
CA SER A 228 -2.95 10.61 -14.74
C SER A 228 -3.45 11.88 -15.41
N ARG A 229 -2.92 12.23 -16.59
CA ARG A 229 -3.45 13.36 -17.39
C ARG A 229 -4.93 13.23 -17.72
N HIS A 230 -5.47 12.01 -17.70
CA HIS A 230 -6.86 11.73 -18.03
C HIS A 230 -7.86 12.32 -17.03
N ASN A 231 -7.49 12.41 -15.76
CA ASN A 231 -8.40 12.82 -14.66
C ASN A 231 -7.80 13.85 -13.68
N LEU A 232 -6.70 14.49 -14.06
CA LEU A 232 -6.04 15.47 -13.19
C LEU A 232 -6.97 16.60 -12.75
N GLU A 233 -7.78 17.11 -13.67
CA GLU A 233 -8.69 18.25 -13.44
C GLU A 233 -9.95 17.83 -12.66
N ASP A 234 -10.26 16.52 -12.59
CA ASP A 234 -11.47 15.98 -11.95
C ASP A 234 -11.29 15.64 -10.46
N LEU A 235 -10.09 15.80 -9.91
CA LEU A 235 -9.76 15.36 -8.54
C LEU A 235 -10.64 16.00 -7.47
N ASP A 236 -11.01 17.28 -7.61
CA ASP A 236 -11.85 17.98 -6.63
C ASP A 236 -13.27 17.40 -6.65
N HIS A 237 -13.84 17.13 -7.82
CA HIS A 237 -15.15 16.48 -7.97
C HIS A 237 -15.14 15.04 -7.43
N LEU A 238 -14.02 14.29 -7.65
CA LEU A 238 -13.84 12.97 -7.05
C LEU A 238 -13.84 13.02 -5.52
N ILE A 239 -13.17 14.01 -4.91
CA ILE A 239 -13.16 14.19 -3.44
C ILE A 239 -14.58 14.39 -2.91
N GLU A 240 -15.39 15.22 -3.60
CA GLU A 240 -16.79 15.46 -3.23
C GLU A 240 -17.63 14.19 -3.38
N LEU A 241 -17.52 13.51 -4.51
CA LEU A 241 -18.25 12.26 -4.78
C LEU A 241 -17.92 11.18 -3.74
N LEU A 242 -16.64 10.98 -3.40
CA LEU A 242 -16.21 10.00 -2.41
C LEU A 242 -16.75 10.30 -1.01
N SER A 243 -16.91 11.60 -0.67
CA SER A 243 -17.53 12.03 0.59
C SER A 243 -19.00 11.64 0.66
N LEU A 244 -19.74 11.78 -0.45
CA LEU A 244 -21.12 11.36 -0.57
C LEU A 244 -21.27 9.83 -0.53
N LEU A 245 -20.36 9.10 -1.15
CA LEU A 245 -20.36 7.63 -1.20
C LEU A 245 -19.93 6.96 0.12
N LYS A 246 -19.58 7.72 1.15
CA LYS A 246 -19.20 7.23 2.49
C LYS A 246 -18.10 6.16 2.47
N VAL A 247 -17.09 6.33 1.63
CA VAL A 247 -15.94 5.44 1.60
C VAL A 247 -15.09 5.61 2.86
N VAL A 248 -14.34 4.57 3.28
CA VAL A 248 -13.49 4.65 4.47
C VAL A 248 -12.03 4.99 4.12
N LEU A 249 -11.64 4.76 2.86
CA LEU A 249 -10.28 4.98 2.39
C LEU A 249 -10.26 5.33 0.91
N TRP A 250 -9.54 6.37 0.57
CA TRP A 250 -9.16 6.69 -0.80
C TRP A 250 -7.69 6.39 -1.02
N SER A 251 -7.39 5.44 -1.91
CA SER A 251 -6.05 5.09 -2.33
C SER A 251 -5.75 5.72 -3.69
N VAL A 252 -4.93 6.75 -3.69
CA VAL A 252 -4.54 7.50 -4.88
C VAL A 252 -3.28 6.88 -5.45
N PHE A 253 -3.43 6.22 -6.60
CA PHE A 253 -2.33 5.62 -7.35
C PHE A 253 -1.76 6.67 -8.32
N PHE A 254 -0.46 6.82 -8.33
CA PHE A 254 0.20 7.59 -9.36
C PHE A 254 0.65 6.65 -10.47
N LEU A 255 0.29 6.96 -11.70
CA LEU A 255 0.55 6.10 -12.84
C LEU A 255 2.02 5.67 -12.92
N VAL A 256 2.23 4.38 -13.15
CA VAL A 256 3.52 3.81 -13.57
C VAL A 256 3.33 3.27 -14.98
N PRO A 257 4.21 3.60 -15.93
CA PRO A 257 4.11 3.12 -17.31
C PRO A 257 4.53 1.65 -17.38
N THR A 258 3.61 0.76 -16.97
CA THR A 258 3.73 -0.70 -17.02
C THR A 258 2.43 -1.30 -17.54
N GLY A 259 2.51 -2.49 -18.15
CA GLY A 259 1.35 -3.09 -18.83
C GLY A 259 0.85 -2.20 -19.99
N ARG A 260 -0.41 -1.73 -19.89
CA ARG A 260 -1.00 -0.81 -20.89
C ARG A 260 -0.79 0.68 -20.58
N GLY A 261 -0.27 1.02 -19.39
CA GLY A 261 -0.01 2.41 -19.02
C GLY A 261 1.05 3.06 -19.89
N GLN A 262 0.82 4.29 -20.34
CA GLN A 262 1.68 5.00 -21.29
C GLN A 262 2.47 6.11 -20.58
N ILE A 263 3.69 6.37 -21.07
CA ILE A 263 4.54 7.48 -20.60
C ILE A 263 3.84 8.83 -20.83
N SER A 264 3.11 8.98 -21.94
CA SER A 264 2.36 10.20 -22.26
C SER A 264 1.28 10.56 -21.25
N ASP A 265 0.82 9.60 -20.45
CA ASP A 265 -0.22 9.79 -19.44
C ASP A 265 0.35 10.18 -18.07
N LEU A 266 1.69 10.18 -17.93
CA LEU A 266 2.35 10.59 -16.69
C LEU A 266 2.15 12.08 -16.40
N LEU A 267 2.02 12.38 -15.14
CA LEU A 267 2.09 13.76 -14.64
C LEU A 267 3.54 14.25 -14.56
N SER A 268 3.74 15.54 -14.77
CA SER A 268 5.03 16.18 -14.51
C SER A 268 5.35 16.20 -12.99
N PRO A 269 6.59 16.44 -12.59
CA PRO A 269 6.95 16.62 -11.18
C PRO A 269 6.14 17.74 -10.49
N GLU A 270 5.86 18.84 -11.19
CA GLU A 270 5.08 19.98 -10.69
C GLU A 270 3.61 19.62 -10.52
N GLU A 271 3.04 18.87 -11.48
CA GLU A 271 1.67 18.34 -11.39
C GLU A 271 1.53 17.39 -10.20
N HIS A 272 2.56 16.56 -9.89
CA HIS A 272 2.57 15.74 -8.67
C HIS A 272 2.46 16.59 -7.40
N GLU A 273 3.24 17.68 -7.30
CA GLU A 273 3.17 18.57 -6.13
C GLU A 273 1.79 19.26 -6.04
N GLY A 274 1.20 19.63 -7.18
CA GLY A 274 -0.17 20.16 -7.24
C GLY A 274 -1.21 19.16 -6.72
N VAL A 275 -1.11 17.91 -7.13
CA VAL A 275 -1.96 16.83 -6.59
C VAL A 275 -1.73 16.64 -5.10
N PHE A 276 -0.47 16.65 -4.63
CA PHE A 276 -0.18 16.52 -3.20
C PHE A 276 -0.78 17.67 -2.38
N ALA A 277 -0.77 18.89 -2.90
CA ALA A 277 -1.43 20.01 -2.25
C ALA A 277 -2.94 19.78 -2.10
N LYS A 278 -3.61 19.34 -3.18
CA LYS A 278 -5.04 18.99 -3.15
C LYS A 278 -5.33 17.88 -2.13
N LEU A 279 -4.55 16.78 -2.15
CA LEU A 279 -4.73 15.65 -1.22
C LEU A 279 -4.49 16.05 0.23
N TYR A 280 -3.47 16.89 0.50
CA TYR A 280 -3.20 17.38 1.86
C TYR A 280 -4.33 18.28 2.38
N ALA A 281 -4.80 19.21 1.58
CA ALA A 281 -5.95 20.05 1.92
C ALA A 281 -7.22 19.22 2.15
N ALA A 282 -7.50 18.23 1.27
CA ALA A 282 -8.63 17.33 1.42
C ALA A 282 -8.53 16.51 2.71
N SER A 283 -7.34 16.00 3.07
CA SER A 283 -7.13 15.16 4.26
C SER A 283 -7.53 15.84 5.59
N LYS A 284 -7.64 17.18 5.61
CA LYS A 284 -8.06 17.95 6.78
C LYS A 284 -9.58 18.13 6.90
N ARG A 285 -10.34 17.89 5.81
CA ARG A 285 -11.78 18.16 5.74
C ARG A 285 -12.65 16.93 5.50
N VAL A 286 -12.09 15.86 4.92
CA VAL A 286 -12.85 14.64 4.65
C VAL A 286 -12.84 13.67 5.82
N ARG A 287 -13.83 12.77 5.88
CA ARG A 287 -13.95 11.76 6.96
C ARG A 287 -13.27 10.43 6.62
N PHE A 288 -12.86 10.23 5.39
CA PHE A 288 -12.13 9.04 4.96
C PHE A 288 -10.62 9.28 4.97
N HIS A 289 -9.86 8.20 5.08
CA HIS A 289 -8.41 8.28 5.02
C HIS A 289 -7.93 8.43 3.57
N ILE A 290 -6.84 9.17 3.37
CA ILE A 290 -6.16 9.31 2.08
C ILE A 290 -4.78 8.68 2.17
N LYS A 291 -4.44 7.78 1.24
CA LYS A 291 -3.09 7.27 1.06
C LYS A 291 -2.68 7.34 -0.40
N THR A 292 -1.38 7.38 -0.66
CA THR A 292 -0.82 7.29 -2.01
C THR A 292 -0.18 5.92 -2.25
N THR A 293 -0.26 5.45 -3.49
CA THR A 293 0.47 4.29 -4.02
C THR A 293 1.27 4.76 -5.23
N GLU A 294 2.53 4.36 -5.35
CA GLU A 294 3.49 4.88 -6.35
C GLU A 294 3.64 6.42 -6.32
N GLY A 295 3.30 7.01 -5.18
CA GLY A 295 3.43 8.41 -4.83
C GLY A 295 4.10 8.58 -3.47
N GLN A 296 5.20 7.85 -3.20
CA GLN A 296 5.90 7.82 -1.91
C GLN A 296 6.36 9.20 -1.46
N HIS A 297 6.67 10.10 -2.40
CA HIS A 297 7.09 11.48 -2.14
C HIS A 297 5.98 12.37 -1.57
N TYR A 298 4.72 11.94 -1.58
CA TYR A 298 3.65 12.57 -0.80
C TYR A 298 3.97 12.60 0.70
N ARG A 299 4.65 11.57 1.23
CA ARG A 299 5.06 11.54 2.65
C ARG A 299 6.04 12.67 2.98
N ARG A 300 7.00 12.94 2.08
CA ARG A 300 7.89 14.10 2.18
C ARG A 300 7.07 15.40 2.19
N TYR A 301 6.12 15.54 1.25
CA TYR A 301 5.25 16.71 1.17
C TYR A 301 4.48 16.94 2.48
N VAL A 302 3.84 15.91 3.02
CA VAL A 302 3.11 15.98 4.30
C VAL A 302 4.01 16.44 5.45
N LEU A 303 5.23 15.90 5.56
CA LEU A 303 6.17 16.30 6.62
C LEU A 303 6.60 17.77 6.48
N GLN A 304 6.81 18.24 5.25
CA GLN A 304 7.14 19.64 4.98
C GLN A 304 5.98 20.59 5.33
N GLN A 305 4.73 20.22 5.00
CA GLN A 305 3.57 21.03 5.38
C GLN A 305 3.39 21.07 6.90
N ARG A 306 3.54 19.94 7.58
CA ARG A 306 3.49 19.87 9.05
C ARG A 306 4.62 20.66 9.70
N ALA A 307 5.80 20.73 9.10
CA ALA A 307 6.88 21.57 9.58
C ALA A 307 6.51 23.06 9.51
N LYS A 308 5.91 23.50 8.38
CA LYS A 308 5.41 24.88 8.22
C LYS A 308 4.35 25.22 9.28
N GLU A 309 3.38 24.33 9.49
CA GLU A 309 2.28 24.55 10.46
C GLU A 309 2.74 24.61 11.92
N LYS A 310 3.87 23.95 12.24
CA LYS A 310 4.43 23.91 13.59
C LYS A 310 5.62 24.87 13.81
N ASP A 311 5.86 25.78 12.88
CA ASP A 311 7.03 26.66 12.88
C ASP A 311 8.38 25.92 13.00
N LYS A 312 8.45 24.69 12.48
CA LYS A 312 9.62 23.81 12.52
C LYS A 312 10.29 23.66 11.15
N VAL A 313 10.37 24.75 10.37
CA VAL A 313 10.95 24.74 9.02
C VAL A 313 12.47 24.63 8.97
N SER A 314 13.16 24.80 10.10
CA SER A 314 14.60 24.61 10.18
C SER A 314 14.99 23.16 9.89
N SER A 315 16.22 22.93 9.39
CA SER A 315 16.76 21.59 9.14
C SER A 315 16.65 20.67 10.37
N ARG A 316 16.84 21.22 11.58
CA ARG A 316 16.67 20.47 12.84
C ARG A 316 15.21 20.09 13.08
N GLY A 317 14.25 21.00 12.88
CA GLY A 317 12.82 20.72 13.07
C GLY A 317 12.30 19.68 12.07
N ILE A 318 12.74 19.76 10.81
CA ILE A 318 12.43 18.74 9.80
C ILE A 318 13.04 17.38 10.17
N ALA A 319 14.30 17.35 10.62
CA ALA A 319 14.96 16.12 11.06
C ALA A 319 14.24 15.46 12.25
N GLU A 320 13.73 16.25 13.21
CA GLU A 320 12.91 15.76 14.31
C GLU A 320 11.61 15.09 13.80
N LEU A 321 10.91 15.71 12.87
CA LEU A 321 9.69 15.15 12.27
C LEU A 321 9.97 13.86 11.49
N ILE A 322 11.07 13.81 10.71
CA ILE A 322 11.51 12.60 10.02
C ILE A 322 11.84 11.49 11.02
N ALA A 323 12.53 11.82 12.12
CA ALA A 323 12.88 10.83 13.14
C ALA A 323 11.67 10.24 13.86
N GLN A 324 10.57 11.00 13.98
CA GLN A 324 9.30 10.54 14.54
C GLN A 324 8.42 9.81 13.52
N ALA A 325 8.60 10.09 12.22
CA ALA A 325 7.83 9.45 11.17
C ALA A 325 8.16 7.95 11.08
N PRO A 326 7.17 7.11 10.81
CA PRO A 326 7.41 5.70 10.55
C PRO A 326 8.21 5.49 9.26
N SER A 327 8.96 4.39 9.18
CA SER A 327 9.61 3.98 7.93
C SER A 327 8.60 3.77 6.81
N GLY A 328 8.89 4.30 5.64
CA GLY A 328 8.00 4.22 4.49
C GLY A 328 7.90 2.79 3.93
N VAL A 329 6.68 2.41 3.53
CA VAL A 329 6.42 1.22 2.72
C VAL A 329 6.65 1.56 1.25
N SER A 330 7.36 0.72 0.53
CA SER A 330 7.64 0.86 -0.91
C SER A 330 7.83 -0.51 -1.56
N ASP A 331 8.14 -0.54 -2.85
CA ASP A 331 8.44 -1.77 -3.58
C ASP A 331 9.47 -2.61 -2.82
N GLY A 332 9.12 -3.83 -2.44
CA GLY A 332 9.98 -4.75 -1.69
C GLY A 332 10.25 -4.42 -0.23
N LYS A 333 9.80 -3.26 0.26
CA LYS A 333 9.92 -2.84 1.66
C LYS A 333 8.53 -2.78 2.31
N GLY A 334 8.14 -3.85 3.01
CA GLY A 334 6.80 -3.99 3.61
C GLY A 334 5.72 -4.39 2.61
N PHE A 335 6.06 -4.68 1.37
CA PHE A 335 5.17 -5.00 0.27
C PHE A 335 5.66 -6.22 -0.51
N VAL A 336 4.75 -7.11 -0.86
CA VAL A 336 4.98 -8.27 -1.74
C VAL A 336 3.80 -8.42 -2.68
N PHE A 337 4.09 -8.73 -3.91
CA PHE A 337 3.10 -9.07 -4.93
C PHE A 337 3.36 -10.50 -5.43
N VAL A 338 2.30 -11.29 -5.53
CA VAL A 338 2.34 -12.64 -6.11
C VAL A 338 1.47 -12.65 -7.36
N SER A 339 2.01 -13.12 -8.47
CA SER A 339 1.26 -13.25 -9.73
C SER A 339 0.29 -14.42 -9.70
N HIS A 340 -0.59 -14.47 -10.69
CA HIS A 340 -1.52 -15.60 -10.91
C HIS A 340 -0.80 -16.94 -11.16
N ARG A 341 0.51 -16.91 -11.46
CA ARG A 341 1.36 -18.10 -11.68
C ARG A 341 2.30 -18.40 -10.51
N GLY A 342 2.13 -17.69 -9.37
CA GLY A 342 2.96 -17.88 -8.18
C GLY A 342 4.30 -17.14 -8.18
N GLU A 343 4.62 -16.37 -9.22
CA GLU A 343 5.84 -15.56 -9.26
C GLU A 343 5.75 -14.44 -8.22
N VAL A 344 6.86 -14.16 -7.53
CA VAL A 344 6.93 -13.16 -6.46
C VAL A 344 7.68 -11.93 -6.95
N TYR A 345 7.06 -10.77 -6.75
CA TYR A 345 7.57 -9.46 -7.17
C TYR A 345 7.60 -8.49 -5.97
N PRO A 346 8.49 -7.48 -5.99
CA PRO A 346 8.53 -6.44 -4.97
C PRO A 346 7.25 -5.59 -4.91
N SER A 347 6.60 -5.39 -6.05
CA SER A 347 5.25 -4.80 -6.20
C SER A 347 4.63 -5.23 -7.52
N GLY A 348 3.33 -4.98 -7.68
CA GLY A 348 2.64 -5.27 -8.94
C GLY A 348 3.05 -4.35 -10.09
N PHE A 349 3.81 -3.29 -9.83
CA PHE A 349 4.25 -2.32 -10.83
C PHE A 349 5.73 -2.46 -11.21
N LEU A 350 6.52 -3.26 -10.45
CA LEU A 350 7.93 -3.53 -10.72
C LEU A 350 8.08 -4.96 -11.26
N PRO A 351 8.18 -5.17 -12.57
CA PRO A 351 8.14 -6.48 -13.21
C PRO A 351 9.49 -7.23 -13.13
N LEU A 352 10.09 -7.25 -11.94
CA LEU A 352 11.31 -8.00 -11.63
C LEU A 352 10.95 -9.13 -10.69
N ALA A 353 10.93 -10.38 -11.20
CA ALA A 353 10.63 -11.55 -10.39
C ALA A 353 11.79 -11.86 -9.43
N ALA A 354 11.44 -12.15 -8.19
CA ALA A 354 12.39 -12.50 -7.12
C ALA A 354 12.42 -13.99 -6.79
N GLY A 355 11.46 -14.76 -7.26
CA GLY A 355 11.28 -16.20 -7.05
C GLY A 355 9.86 -16.63 -7.40
N ASN A 356 9.49 -17.88 -7.06
CA ASN A 356 8.16 -18.42 -7.27
C ASN A 356 7.76 -19.30 -6.07
N ILE A 357 6.55 -19.12 -5.54
CA ILE A 357 6.03 -19.83 -4.36
C ILE A 357 5.83 -21.32 -4.56
N LEU A 358 5.84 -21.78 -5.80
CA LEU A 358 5.74 -23.22 -6.11
C LEU A 358 7.07 -23.97 -5.86
N TRP A 359 8.18 -23.24 -5.82
CA TRP A 359 9.54 -23.81 -5.70
C TRP A 359 10.24 -23.41 -4.42
N GLU A 360 9.90 -22.24 -3.86
CA GLU A 360 10.54 -21.67 -2.69
C GLU A 360 9.50 -21.08 -1.73
N PRO A 361 9.69 -21.19 -0.41
CA PRO A 361 8.81 -20.54 0.55
C PRO A 361 8.79 -19.01 0.37
N LEU A 362 7.59 -18.40 0.38
CA LEU A 362 7.41 -16.96 0.27
C LEU A 362 8.25 -16.17 1.29
N ALA A 363 8.38 -16.72 2.50
CA ALA A 363 9.17 -16.14 3.57
C ALA A 363 10.67 -16.05 3.20
N ASP A 364 11.20 -17.06 2.53
CA ASP A 364 12.59 -17.12 2.10
C ASP A 364 12.83 -16.16 0.93
N ILE A 365 11.95 -16.16 -0.07
CA ILE A 365 12.01 -15.21 -1.17
C ILE A 365 12.02 -13.77 -0.62
N TYR A 366 11.09 -13.43 0.27
CA TYR A 366 11.00 -12.09 0.84
C TYR A 366 12.25 -11.70 1.65
N ARG A 367 12.77 -12.63 2.46
CA ARG A 367 13.87 -12.33 3.41
C ARG A 367 15.25 -12.40 2.76
N LYS A 368 15.45 -13.28 1.77
CA LYS A 368 16.78 -13.67 1.30
C LYS A 368 17.06 -13.29 -0.17
N SER A 369 16.02 -13.03 -0.97
CA SER A 369 16.25 -12.68 -2.38
C SER A 369 17.11 -11.43 -2.50
N PRO A 370 18.16 -11.45 -3.35
CA PRO A 370 19.02 -10.30 -3.58
C PRO A 370 18.26 -9.04 -4.01
N LEU A 371 17.16 -9.21 -4.77
CA LEU A 371 16.32 -8.09 -5.22
C LEU A 371 15.63 -7.41 -4.04
N PHE A 372 15.00 -8.17 -3.14
CA PHE A 372 14.34 -7.62 -1.96
C PHE A 372 15.34 -6.97 -1.00
N LEU A 373 16.51 -7.59 -0.80
CA LEU A 373 17.57 -7.02 0.03
C LEU A 373 18.07 -5.70 -0.55
N LYS A 374 18.33 -5.64 -1.87
CA LYS A 374 18.76 -4.43 -2.56
C LYS A 374 17.74 -3.30 -2.43
N LEU A 375 16.44 -3.56 -2.62
CA LEU A 375 15.39 -2.55 -2.54
C LEU A 375 15.17 -1.99 -1.12
N ARG A 376 15.55 -2.75 -0.08
CA ARG A 376 15.50 -2.30 1.32
C ARG A 376 16.75 -1.55 1.77
N ASP A 377 17.83 -1.66 1.04
CA ASP A 377 19.08 -0.97 1.34
C ASP A 377 19.07 0.44 0.76
N LEU A 378 18.79 1.42 1.61
CA LEU A 378 18.74 2.83 1.22
C LEU A 378 20.08 3.37 0.69
N SER A 379 21.21 2.74 1.03
CA SER A 379 22.54 3.12 0.53
C SER A 379 22.70 2.85 -0.97
N GLN A 380 21.85 2.00 -1.54
CA GLN A 380 21.83 1.70 -2.97
C GLN A 380 21.08 2.76 -3.80
N LEU A 381 20.33 3.66 -3.16
CA LEU A 381 19.62 4.73 -3.88
C LEU A 381 20.62 5.68 -4.54
N LYS A 382 20.32 6.07 -5.78
CA LYS A 382 21.19 6.91 -6.60
C LYS A 382 20.67 8.35 -6.71
N GLY A 383 21.57 9.27 -7.14
CA GLY A 383 21.28 10.66 -7.43
C GLY A 383 20.55 11.35 -6.28
N LYS A 384 19.61 12.24 -6.60
CA LYS A 384 18.88 13.03 -5.60
C LYS A 384 18.15 12.19 -4.53
N CYS A 385 17.73 10.96 -4.84
CA CYS A 385 17.12 10.08 -3.85
C CYS A 385 18.12 9.53 -2.84
N GLY A 386 19.36 9.25 -3.26
CA GLY A 386 20.44 8.79 -2.39
C GLY A 386 20.91 9.85 -1.41
N ALA A 387 20.95 11.12 -1.83
CA ALA A 387 21.33 12.27 -1.01
C ALA A 387 20.15 12.86 -0.19
N CYS A 388 18.93 12.31 -0.33
CA CYS A 388 17.73 12.91 0.24
C CYS A 388 17.56 12.57 1.72
N GLU A 389 17.34 13.58 2.57
CA GLU A 389 17.05 13.40 4.00
C GLU A 389 15.74 12.64 4.27
N PHE A 390 14.80 12.62 3.30
CA PHE A 390 13.55 11.88 3.38
C PHE A 390 13.65 10.43 2.86
N ALA A 391 14.84 9.93 2.51
CA ALA A 391 15.01 8.62 1.87
C ALA A 391 14.31 7.47 2.63
N ASP A 392 14.38 7.43 3.97
CA ASP A 392 13.76 6.36 4.77
C ASP A 392 12.22 6.42 4.78
N VAL A 393 11.64 7.62 4.79
CA VAL A 393 10.17 7.78 4.81
C VAL A 393 9.57 7.78 3.41
N CYS A 394 10.34 8.15 2.39
CA CYS A 394 9.92 8.28 1.00
C CYS A 394 10.50 7.17 0.13
N GLY A 395 11.78 7.27 -0.20
CA GLY A 395 12.50 6.35 -1.10
C GLY A 395 12.08 6.44 -2.58
N GLY A 396 11.05 7.19 -2.94
CA GLY A 396 10.49 7.29 -4.29
C GLY A 396 9.80 6.00 -4.78
N SER A 397 9.13 6.04 -5.93
CA SER A 397 8.60 4.86 -6.63
C SER A 397 9.75 4.12 -7.33
N ARG A 398 10.10 2.94 -6.84
CA ARG A 398 11.13 2.11 -7.47
C ARG A 398 10.64 1.52 -8.78
N ALA A 399 9.33 1.27 -8.86
CA ALA A 399 8.68 0.82 -10.08
C ALA A 399 8.74 1.88 -11.19
N ARG A 400 8.44 3.16 -10.89
CA ARG A 400 8.52 4.23 -11.90
C ARG A 400 9.96 4.57 -12.24
N ALA A 401 10.89 4.55 -11.28
CA ALA A 401 12.31 4.68 -11.55
C ALA A 401 12.77 3.61 -12.55
N TYR A 402 12.42 2.34 -12.32
CA TYR A 402 12.73 1.24 -13.24
C TYR A 402 12.08 1.42 -14.62
N ALA A 403 10.80 1.75 -14.66
CA ALA A 403 10.06 1.87 -15.92
C ALA A 403 10.64 2.93 -16.86
N LEU A 404 11.23 4.02 -16.31
CA LEU A 404 11.78 5.12 -17.10
C LEU A 404 13.30 5.05 -17.31
N SER A 405 14.03 4.30 -16.48
CA SER A 405 15.52 4.25 -16.56
C SER A 405 16.10 2.84 -16.68
N GLY A 406 15.31 1.79 -16.48
CA GLY A 406 15.79 0.41 -16.39
C GLY A 406 16.47 0.06 -15.05
N ASP A 407 16.61 1.01 -14.12
CA ASP A 407 17.23 0.79 -12.81
C ASP A 407 16.28 1.14 -11.67
N PRO A 408 15.86 0.18 -10.83
CA PRO A 408 14.96 0.46 -9.72
C PRO A 408 15.60 1.32 -8.62
N MET A 409 16.93 1.49 -8.63
CA MET A 409 17.63 2.34 -7.67
C MET A 409 17.89 3.76 -8.19
N ALA A 410 17.50 4.06 -9.42
CA ALA A 410 17.60 5.41 -10.00
C ALA A 410 16.74 6.44 -9.22
N PRO A 411 17.01 7.74 -9.35
CA PRO A 411 16.17 8.77 -8.76
C PRO A 411 14.70 8.66 -9.21
N GLU A 412 13.77 9.03 -8.31
CA GLU A 412 12.35 9.18 -8.69
C GLU A 412 12.20 10.29 -9.73
N PRO A 413 11.77 9.98 -10.96
CA PRO A 413 11.75 10.95 -12.04
C PRO A 413 10.67 12.02 -11.86
N CYS A 414 9.55 11.69 -11.19
CA CYS A 414 8.43 12.60 -10.97
C CYS A 414 8.51 13.36 -9.63
N CYS A 415 9.68 13.46 -9.01
CA CYS A 415 9.90 14.27 -7.83
C CYS A 415 10.72 15.51 -8.22
N ASN A 416 10.23 16.72 -7.94
CA ASN A 416 10.98 17.96 -8.18
C ASN A 416 11.79 18.44 -6.96
N TYR A 417 11.70 17.73 -5.82
CA TYR A 417 12.44 18.07 -4.62
C TYR A 417 13.93 17.79 -4.76
N ILE A 418 14.73 18.80 -4.48
CA ILE A 418 16.19 18.72 -4.39
C ILE A 418 16.56 18.97 -2.93
N SER A 419 17.35 18.09 -2.33
CA SER A 419 17.85 18.27 -0.97
C SER A 419 19.05 19.21 -0.94
N ALA A 420 19.24 19.95 0.15
CA ALA A 420 20.42 20.78 0.33
C ALA A 420 21.74 19.99 0.31
N ALA A 421 21.70 18.68 0.56
CA ALA A 421 22.85 17.80 0.45
C ALA A 421 23.20 17.50 -1.01
N HIS A 422 22.20 17.41 -1.89
CA HIS A 422 22.41 17.18 -3.33
C HIS A 422 22.94 18.44 -4.02
N GLU A 423 22.39 19.62 -3.69
CA GLU A 423 22.87 20.92 -4.23
C GLU A 423 24.34 21.21 -3.91
N ARG A 424 24.90 20.62 -2.86
CA ARG A 424 26.31 20.77 -2.50
C ARG A 424 27.25 19.74 -3.15
N ALA A 425 26.69 18.75 -3.82
CA ALA A 425 27.45 17.66 -4.43
C ALA A 425 27.62 17.83 -5.95
N ASP A 426 26.81 18.72 -6.57
CA ASP A 426 26.92 19.19 -7.95
C ASP A 426 27.71 20.51 -7.98
#